data_dc4346bdd8becd9d25c4127dddb9703c
#
_entry.id   dc4346bdd8becd9d25c4127dddb9703c
#
_cell.length_a   1.000
_cell.length_b   1.000
_cell.length_c   1.000
_cell.angle_alpha   90.00
_cell.angle_beta   90.00
_cell.angle_gamma   90.00
#
_symmetry.space_group_name_H-M   'P 1'
#
loop_
_entity.id
_entity.type
_entity.pdbx_description
1 polymer ?
#
loop_
_entity_poly.entity_id
_entity_poly.type
_entity_poly.pdbx_seq_one_letter_code
_entity_poly.pdbx_strand_id
1 'polypeptide(L)'
;MEEVSYAPEELSADYVAEEIGKNGRVDLRDVPMVTIDGEDAKDLDDAVSVSKETINGETIYHLGVHIADVSHYVKEGTPLDAEAYKRGTSVYLVDRVIPMLPHRLSNGICSLNAGCDRLAMSCLMDIDEKGIIVGHKICESVVRIDRRMTYTAVNAILEAKNGTEEPQTDAPEKEKSKEKAEFAKKCLEEYADFVPMFLLLDETARVLRKKRMARGAVDFDFPECKIILDAKGRPVEIRPYERNAATMLIEDCMLAANETVAEDYYWQQIPFLYRSHEKPDGEKIKRFGILINNFGYSIRLQNGELHPKEMQKLLEKAAGSPEEALLARLALRSMKQAKYTTECMGHFGLAANYYTHFTSPIRRYPDLQIHRIIKENLHGGLTKKRIAHYEKILPEVAIWTSSRERLADEAERETDKAKKVQFMERHIGEEFTGVISGISNYGFYVELPNTVEGMVRLANLDGDYYVFDEEHYELVGERTRKKFKLGQTVKIQVVSVDRYLKTIDFLPVRNFDKR
;
A
#
# COMPACT_ATOMS: atom_id res chain seq x y z
N MET A 1 -9.56 -5.48 29.10
CA MET A 1 -10.39 -4.26 29.10
C MET A 1 -10.05 -3.30 30.24
N GLU A 2 -9.71 -3.78 31.43
CA GLU A 2 -9.29 -2.92 32.55
C GLU A 2 -8.02 -2.12 32.26
N GLU A 3 -7.00 -2.72 31.64
CA GLU A 3 -5.74 -2.03 31.27
C GLU A 3 -5.97 -0.84 30.32
N VAL A 4 -6.95 -0.92 29.42
CA VAL A 4 -7.26 0.16 28.47
C VAL A 4 -8.03 1.31 29.12
N SER A 5 -8.78 1.04 30.20
CA SER A 5 -9.55 2.08 30.89
C SER A 5 -8.66 3.07 31.66
N TYR A 6 -7.43 2.68 31.99
CA TYR A 6 -6.46 3.53 32.69
C TYR A 6 -5.43 4.21 31.78
N ALA A 7 -5.44 3.94 30.45
CA ALA A 7 -4.55 4.65 29.53
C ALA A 7 -4.89 6.15 29.53
N PRO A 8 -3.93 7.04 29.80
CA PRO A 8 -4.18 8.48 29.75
C PRO A 8 -4.49 8.92 28.31
N GLU A 9 -5.24 10.00 28.15
CA GLU A 9 -5.47 10.58 26.83
C GLU A 9 -4.26 11.38 26.34
N GLU A 10 -3.53 11.99 27.31
CA GLU A 10 -2.32 12.76 27.07
C GLU A 10 -1.25 12.41 28.12
N LEU A 11 0.01 12.59 27.73
CA LEU A 11 1.14 12.42 28.63
C LEU A 11 1.29 13.66 29.50
N SER A 12 1.48 13.49 30.82
CA SER A 12 1.80 14.62 31.69
C SER A 12 3.23 15.10 31.45
N ALA A 13 3.48 16.40 31.71
CA ALA A 13 4.82 16.98 31.54
C ALA A 13 5.86 16.29 32.44
N ASP A 14 5.49 15.89 33.66
CA ASP A 14 6.38 15.16 34.58
C ASP A 14 6.74 13.78 34.04
N TYR A 15 5.76 13.07 33.45
CA TYR A 15 5.99 11.77 32.82
C TYR A 15 6.93 11.89 31.62
N VAL A 16 6.72 12.90 30.78
CA VAL A 16 7.58 13.17 29.63
C VAL A 16 9.02 13.51 30.07
N ALA A 17 9.17 14.31 31.12
CA ALA A 17 10.47 14.65 31.69
C ALA A 17 11.19 13.39 32.26
N GLU A 18 10.46 12.46 32.86
CA GLU A 18 10.99 11.19 33.31
C GLU A 18 11.43 10.28 32.15
N GLU A 19 10.64 10.17 31.09
CA GLU A 19 10.97 9.39 29.90
C GLU A 19 12.25 9.89 29.22
N ILE A 20 12.44 11.21 29.14
CA ILE A 20 13.65 11.82 28.58
C ILE A 20 14.83 11.66 29.55
N GLY A 21 14.66 12.06 30.81
CA GLY A 21 15.75 12.17 31.78
C GLY A 21 16.24 10.84 32.35
N LYS A 22 15.31 9.93 32.72
CA LYS A 22 15.65 8.63 33.33
C LYS A 22 15.71 7.50 32.31
N ASN A 23 14.75 7.46 31.38
CA ASN A 23 14.59 6.35 30.45
C ASN A 23 15.39 6.56 29.16
N GLY A 24 16.02 7.75 28.99
CA GLY A 24 16.99 8.04 27.92
C GLY A 24 16.36 8.21 26.53
N ARG A 25 15.05 8.51 26.47
CA ARG A 25 14.42 8.83 25.19
C ARG A 25 14.99 10.14 24.63
N VAL A 26 15.18 10.15 23.32
CA VAL A 26 15.62 11.37 22.61
C VAL A 26 14.45 12.36 22.55
N ASP A 27 14.69 13.59 23.00
CA ASP A 27 13.71 14.67 22.87
C ASP A 27 13.74 15.24 21.44
N LEU A 28 12.69 15.00 20.68
CA LEU A 28 12.51 15.49 19.31
C LEU A 28 11.32 16.44 19.18
N ARG A 29 10.80 16.98 20.28
CA ARG A 29 9.62 17.85 20.28
C ARG A 29 9.83 19.20 19.57
N ASP A 30 11.06 19.63 19.46
CA ASP A 30 11.43 20.88 18.76
C ASP A 30 11.81 20.65 17.29
N VAL A 31 11.79 19.39 16.82
CA VAL A 31 12.02 19.04 15.41
C VAL A 31 10.70 19.18 14.65
N PRO A 32 10.63 20.03 13.63
CA PRO A 32 9.41 20.17 12.82
C PRO A 32 9.00 18.84 12.18
N MET A 33 7.78 18.41 12.40
CA MET A 33 7.26 17.14 11.87
C MET A 33 5.77 17.16 11.65
N VAL A 34 5.33 16.36 10.68
CA VAL A 34 3.92 16.25 10.28
C VAL A 34 3.51 14.78 10.14
N THR A 35 2.22 14.49 10.33
CA THR A 35 1.58 13.28 9.82
C THR A 35 0.89 13.59 8.49
N ILE A 36 0.89 12.65 7.54
CA ILE A 36 0.24 12.82 6.22
C ILE A 36 -0.54 11.54 5.93
N ASP A 37 -1.85 11.59 6.03
CA ASP A 37 -2.75 10.43 5.98
C ASP A 37 -4.02 10.74 5.17
N GLY A 38 -4.92 9.75 5.07
CA GLY A 38 -6.26 9.97 4.56
C GLY A 38 -7.10 10.88 5.48
N GLU A 39 -8.11 11.54 4.94
CA GLU A 39 -8.98 12.46 5.67
C GLU A 39 -9.66 11.81 6.88
N ASP A 40 -10.05 10.54 6.72
CA ASP A 40 -10.81 9.77 7.71
C ASP A 40 -9.93 8.98 8.69
N ALA A 41 -8.59 8.99 8.49
CA ALA A 41 -7.65 8.26 9.35
C ALA A 41 -7.67 8.81 10.79
N LYS A 42 -7.67 7.92 11.79
CA LYS A 42 -7.65 8.26 13.21
C LYS A 42 -6.49 7.59 13.96
N ASP A 43 -5.97 6.54 13.39
CA ASP A 43 -4.88 5.70 13.89
C ASP A 43 -3.57 6.08 13.17
N LEU A 44 -3.04 7.26 13.51
CA LEU A 44 -1.85 7.84 12.90
C LEU A 44 -0.61 7.12 13.44
N ASP A 45 -0.12 6.15 12.67
CA ASP A 45 1.04 5.33 13.03
C ASP A 45 2.36 6.09 12.87
N ASP A 46 2.47 6.97 11.88
CA ASP A 46 3.73 7.55 11.42
C ASP A 46 3.69 9.07 11.27
N ALA A 47 4.83 9.67 11.57
CA ALA A 47 5.12 11.07 11.28
C ALA A 47 6.48 11.17 10.61
N VAL A 48 6.69 12.23 9.82
CA VAL A 48 7.93 12.47 9.09
C VAL A 48 8.50 13.85 9.42
N SER A 49 9.83 13.91 9.49
CA SER A 49 10.61 15.15 9.58
C SER A 49 11.71 15.13 8.53
N VAL A 50 12.09 16.29 8.02
CA VAL A 50 13.18 16.40 7.05
C VAL A 50 13.94 17.69 7.22
N SER A 51 15.27 17.61 7.07
CA SER A 51 16.15 18.77 6.89
C SER A 51 17.22 18.44 5.86
N LYS A 52 17.94 19.46 5.41
CA LYS A 52 18.96 19.33 4.37
C LYS A 52 20.16 20.19 4.74
N GLU A 53 21.33 19.63 4.64
CA GLU A 53 22.57 20.39 4.79
C GLU A 53 23.57 20.06 3.67
N THR A 54 24.54 20.92 3.50
CA THR A 54 25.65 20.70 2.56
C THR A 54 26.95 20.59 3.34
N ILE A 55 27.55 19.40 3.32
CA ILE A 55 28.81 19.10 4.01
C ILE A 55 29.90 18.86 2.95
N ASN A 56 30.97 19.67 2.95
CA ASN A 56 32.08 19.54 1.99
C ASN A 56 31.67 19.56 0.50
N GLY A 57 30.55 20.21 0.17
CA GLY A 57 30.03 20.28 -1.20
C GLY A 57 29.09 19.12 -1.58
N GLU A 58 28.85 18.18 -0.69
CA GLU A 58 27.87 17.10 -0.85
C GLU A 58 26.59 17.42 -0.08
N THR A 59 25.45 17.15 -0.69
CA THR A 59 24.15 17.35 -0.06
C THR A 59 23.77 16.11 0.75
N ILE A 60 23.40 16.33 2.00
CA ILE A 60 22.83 15.28 2.88
C ILE A 60 21.43 15.68 3.29
N TYR A 61 20.49 14.74 3.08
CA TYR A 61 19.11 14.84 3.57
C TYR A 61 19.02 14.07 4.89
N HIS A 62 18.53 14.73 5.93
CA HIS A 62 18.24 14.12 7.23
C HIS A 62 16.76 13.82 7.28
N LEU A 63 16.39 12.56 7.05
CA LEU A 63 15.00 12.08 7.09
C LEU A 63 14.73 11.39 8.43
N GLY A 64 13.75 11.88 9.16
CA GLY A 64 13.21 11.22 10.34
C GLY A 64 11.88 10.54 10.03
N VAL A 65 11.76 9.25 10.36
CA VAL A 65 10.51 8.49 10.35
C VAL A 65 10.21 8.10 11.79
N HIS A 66 9.12 8.64 12.34
CA HIS A 66 8.76 8.53 13.74
C HIS A 66 7.48 7.70 13.85
N ILE A 67 7.57 6.54 14.49
CA ILE A 67 6.49 5.57 14.57
C ILE A 67 5.94 5.51 15.99
N ALA A 68 4.63 5.51 16.14
CA ALA A 68 3.95 5.36 17.42
C ALA A 68 4.53 4.21 18.23
N ASP A 69 4.97 4.49 19.48
CA ASP A 69 5.53 3.47 20.35
C ASP A 69 4.45 2.63 21.05
N VAL A 70 3.73 1.84 20.27
CA VAL A 70 2.68 0.94 20.75
C VAL A 70 3.22 -0.07 21.76
N SER A 71 4.47 -0.51 21.57
CA SER A 71 5.12 -1.49 22.44
C SER A 71 5.33 -1.01 23.87
N HIS A 72 5.26 0.31 24.09
CA HIS A 72 5.27 0.89 25.43
C HIS A 72 3.99 0.56 26.21
N TYR A 73 2.85 0.54 25.54
CA TYR A 73 1.52 0.32 26.13
C TYR A 73 1.10 -1.15 26.07
N VAL A 74 1.45 -1.86 25.01
CA VAL A 74 1.07 -3.26 24.77
C VAL A 74 2.27 -4.16 25.09
N LYS A 75 2.41 -4.50 26.37
CA LYS A 75 3.53 -5.34 26.85
C LYS A 75 3.31 -6.80 26.48
N GLU A 76 4.42 -7.51 26.16
CA GLU A 76 4.40 -8.95 25.86
C GLU A 76 3.76 -9.76 27.01
N GLY A 77 2.88 -10.71 26.67
CA GLY A 77 2.24 -11.64 27.61
C GLY A 77 1.07 -11.05 28.40
N THR A 78 0.67 -9.80 28.16
CA THR A 78 -0.54 -9.21 28.77
C THR A 78 -1.81 -9.68 28.06
N PRO A 79 -3.01 -9.58 28.67
CA PRO A 79 -4.27 -9.87 27.99
C PRO A 79 -4.50 -9.04 26.73
N LEU A 80 -4.01 -7.79 26.72
CA LEU A 80 -4.08 -6.90 25.56
C LEU A 80 -3.19 -7.40 24.41
N ASP A 81 -1.98 -7.86 24.72
CA ASP A 81 -1.09 -8.49 23.77
C ASP A 81 -1.68 -9.78 23.19
N ALA A 82 -2.27 -10.62 24.03
CA ALA A 82 -2.92 -11.85 23.58
C ALA A 82 -4.07 -11.58 22.60
N GLU A 83 -4.88 -10.53 22.83
CA GLU A 83 -5.94 -10.14 21.91
C GLU A 83 -5.39 -9.52 20.62
N ALA A 84 -4.35 -8.68 20.70
CA ALA A 84 -3.66 -8.12 19.54
C ALA A 84 -3.05 -9.23 18.66
N TYR A 85 -2.37 -10.20 19.27
CA TYR A 85 -1.83 -11.38 18.57
C TYR A 85 -2.92 -12.22 17.90
N LYS A 86 -4.02 -12.49 18.62
CA LYS A 86 -5.16 -13.23 18.09
C LYS A 86 -5.74 -12.58 16.82
N ARG A 87 -5.84 -11.24 16.81
CA ARG A 87 -6.30 -10.48 15.64
C ARG A 87 -5.23 -10.43 14.54
N GLY A 88 -3.97 -10.24 14.89
CA GLY A 88 -2.80 -10.20 14.03
C GLY A 88 -2.69 -8.93 13.17
N THR A 89 -3.82 -8.38 12.73
CA THR A 89 -3.93 -7.14 11.96
C THR A 89 -5.29 -6.47 12.15
N SER A 90 -5.38 -5.18 11.89
CA SER A 90 -6.66 -4.49 11.67
C SER A 90 -7.26 -4.89 10.32
N VAL A 91 -8.58 -4.83 10.18
CA VAL A 91 -9.33 -5.14 8.95
C VAL A 91 -10.10 -3.90 8.53
N TYR A 92 -9.89 -3.42 7.30
CA TYR A 92 -10.47 -2.18 6.78
C TYR A 92 -11.61 -2.52 5.82
N LEU A 93 -12.83 -2.64 6.34
CA LEU A 93 -14.02 -2.86 5.53
C LEU A 93 -14.54 -1.54 4.95
N VAL A 94 -15.36 -1.62 3.92
CA VAL A 94 -15.88 -0.41 3.21
C VAL A 94 -16.55 0.60 4.14
N ASP A 95 -17.22 0.15 5.20
CA ASP A 95 -18.02 0.99 6.09
C ASP A 95 -17.45 1.12 7.51
N ARG A 96 -16.42 0.35 7.86
CA ARG A 96 -15.86 0.32 9.22
C ARG A 96 -14.48 -0.32 9.28
N VAL A 97 -13.75 -0.01 10.34
CA VAL A 97 -12.51 -0.69 10.70
C VAL A 97 -12.77 -1.63 11.87
N ILE A 98 -12.27 -2.87 11.78
CA ILE A 98 -12.15 -3.80 12.90
C ILE A 98 -10.70 -3.70 13.38
N PRO A 99 -10.41 -2.91 14.43
CA PRO A 99 -9.05 -2.59 14.79
C PRO A 99 -8.36 -3.75 15.52
N MET A 100 -7.04 -3.86 15.36
CA MET A 100 -6.21 -4.79 16.14
C MET A 100 -6.20 -4.41 17.61
N LEU A 101 -6.14 -3.13 17.91
CA LEU A 101 -6.12 -2.57 19.27
C LEU A 101 -7.42 -1.80 19.57
N PRO A 102 -7.83 -1.70 20.86
CA PRO A 102 -8.95 -0.85 21.24
C PRO A 102 -8.78 0.60 20.79
N HIS A 103 -9.86 1.26 20.36
CA HIS A 103 -9.83 2.64 19.86
C HIS A 103 -9.20 3.65 20.82
N ARG A 104 -9.28 3.43 22.13
CA ARG A 104 -8.63 4.28 23.12
C ARG A 104 -7.10 4.27 23.00
N LEU A 105 -6.52 3.17 22.51
CA LEU A 105 -5.11 3.10 22.16
C LEU A 105 -4.86 3.54 20.72
N SER A 106 -5.53 2.90 19.76
CA SER A 106 -5.25 3.13 18.33
C SER A 106 -5.52 4.55 17.86
N ASN A 107 -6.56 5.20 18.38
CA ASN A 107 -6.94 6.56 17.98
C ASN A 107 -6.56 7.61 19.03
N GLY A 108 -6.19 7.15 20.24
CA GLY A 108 -5.86 7.99 21.40
C GLY A 108 -4.37 8.10 21.63
N ILE A 109 -3.90 7.48 22.76
CA ILE A 109 -2.52 7.69 23.26
C ILE A 109 -1.43 7.18 22.30
N CYS A 110 -1.69 6.15 21.51
CA CYS A 110 -0.73 5.67 20.52
C CYS A 110 -0.73 6.54 19.25
N SER A 111 -1.88 7.09 18.84
CA SER A 111 -1.97 7.89 17.63
C SER A 111 -1.14 9.18 17.74
N LEU A 112 -0.34 9.47 16.71
CA LEU A 112 0.51 10.66 16.63
C LEU A 112 -0.31 11.92 16.32
N ASN A 113 -1.24 12.26 17.22
CA ASN A 113 -2.12 13.42 17.09
C ASN A 113 -1.33 14.73 17.23
N ALA A 114 -1.66 15.74 16.40
CA ALA A 114 -0.98 17.02 16.41
C ALA A 114 -1.19 17.79 17.73
N GLY A 115 -0.14 18.50 18.15
CA GLY A 115 -0.14 19.32 19.36
C GLY A 115 0.05 18.59 20.68
N CYS A 116 0.15 17.25 20.64
CA CYS A 116 0.32 16.41 21.83
C CYS A 116 1.71 15.77 21.88
N ASP A 117 2.28 15.65 23.08
CA ASP A 117 3.47 14.85 23.27
C ASP A 117 3.13 13.37 23.13
N ARG A 118 3.95 12.62 22.37
CA ARG A 118 3.77 11.21 22.10
C ARG A 118 5.09 10.46 22.23
N LEU A 119 5.02 9.22 22.68
CA LEU A 119 6.17 8.32 22.64
C LEU A 119 6.27 7.70 21.25
N ALA A 120 7.48 7.70 20.71
CA ALA A 120 7.75 7.15 19.39
C ALA A 120 9.00 6.27 19.38
N MET A 121 9.07 5.42 18.38
CA MET A 121 10.27 4.73 17.92
C MET A 121 10.70 5.42 16.62
N SER A 122 11.86 6.07 16.62
CA SER A 122 12.31 6.88 15.51
C SER A 122 13.45 6.20 14.76
N CYS A 123 13.36 6.21 13.42
CA CYS A 123 14.44 5.87 12.51
C CYS A 123 14.90 7.16 11.84
N LEU A 124 16.08 7.64 12.25
CA LEU A 124 16.72 8.85 11.71
C LEU A 124 17.75 8.40 10.67
N MET A 125 17.69 8.94 9.47
CA MET A 125 18.50 8.51 8.32
C MET A 125 19.19 9.70 7.66
N ASP A 126 20.49 9.56 7.41
CA ASP A 126 21.28 10.50 6.60
C ASP A 126 21.39 9.93 5.18
N ILE A 127 20.92 10.67 4.21
CA ILE A 127 20.75 10.21 2.82
C ILE A 127 21.56 11.11 1.90
N ASP A 128 22.42 10.55 1.06
CA ASP A 128 23.18 11.30 0.06
C ASP A 128 22.32 11.64 -1.19
N GLU A 129 22.85 12.43 -2.11
CA GLU A 129 22.23 12.82 -3.37
C GLU A 129 21.88 11.63 -4.31
N LYS A 130 22.47 10.46 -4.05
CA LYS A 130 22.19 9.23 -4.81
C LYS A 130 21.12 8.36 -4.15
N GLY A 131 20.60 8.80 -3.00
CA GLY A 131 19.63 8.04 -2.20
C GLY A 131 20.27 6.91 -1.37
N ILE A 132 21.57 6.95 -1.14
CA ILE A 132 22.26 5.99 -0.28
C ILE A 132 22.14 6.47 1.15
N ILE A 133 21.71 5.61 2.05
CA ILE A 133 21.68 5.87 3.48
C ILE A 133 23.13 5.71 3.97
N VAL A 134 23.77 6.81 4.29
CA VAL A 134 25.17 6.87 4.71
C VAL A 134 25.33 6.82 6.22
N GLY A 135 24.26 7.08 6.95
CA GLY A 135 24.18 6.97 8.41
C GLY A 135 22.75 6.76 8.86
N HIS A 136 22.56 6.11 9.99
CA HIS A 136 21.24 6.00 10.61
C HIS A 136 21.33 5.83 12.13
N LYS A 137 20.23 6.15 12.80
CA LYS A 137 20.03 5.91 14.24
C LYS A 137 18.61 5.48 14.50
N ILE A 138 18.45 4.33 15.13
CA ILE A 138 17.16 3.86 15.64
C ILE A 138 17.13 4.14 17.14
N CYS A 139 16.10 4.84 17.62
CA CYS A 139 16.00 5.23 19.01
C CYS A 139 14.56 5.38 19.50
N GLU A 140 14.36 5.21 20.77
CA GLU A 140 13.14 5.67 21.45
C GLU A 140 13.16 7.19 21.58
N SER A 141 12.04 7.84 21.34
CA SER A 141 11.93 9.30 21.34
C SER A 141 10.64 9.79 21.97
N VAL A 142 10.63 11.08 22.29
CA VAL A 142 9.41 11.86 22.55
C VAL A 142 9.26 12.85 21.40
N VAL A 143 8.09 12.85 20.78
CA VAL A 143 7.76 13.68 19.63
C VAL A 143 6.55 14.55 19.91
N ARG A 144 6.44 15.69 19.21
CA ARG A 144 5.25 16.52 19.16
C ARG A 144 4.97 16.89 17.72
N ILE A 145 3.85 16.42 17.20
CA ILE A 145 3.48 16.66 15.81
C ILE A 145 2.97 18.09 15.67
N ASP A 146 3.55 18.87 14.76
CA ASP A 146 3.14 20.26 14.52
C ASP A 146 1.80 20.34 13.80
N ARG A 147 1.61 19.48 12.79
CA ARG A 147 0.38 19.52 11.98
C ARG A 147 0.01 18.12 11.47
N ARG A 148 -1.28 17.83 11.54
CA ARG A 148 -1.89 16.74 10.81
C ARG A 148 -2.23 17.22 9.40
N MET A 149 -1.67 16.57 8.39
CA MET A 149 -1.92 16.83 6.98
C MET A 149 -2.72 15.71 6.34
N THR A 150 -3.33 15.99 5.19
CA THR A 150 -3.99 14.98 4.37
C THR A 150 -3.26 14.80 3.05
N TYR A 151 -3.35 13.58 2.46
CA TYR A 151 -2.79 13.32 1.13
C TYR A 151 -3.32 14.31 0.09
N THR A 152 -4.60 14.65 0.15
CA THR A 152 -5.23 15.60 -0.78
C THR A 152 -4.64 17.01 -0.66
N ALA A 153 -4.44 17.50 0.57
CA ALA A 153 -3.90 18.85 0.78
C ALA A 153 -2.41 18.94 0.36
N VAL A 154 -1.59 17.95 0.77
CA VAL A 154 -0.17 17.94 0.40
C VAL A 154 0.00 17.77 -1.11
N ASN A 155 -0.78 16.91 -1.75
CA ASN A 155 -0.74 16.73 -3.20
C ASN A 155 -1.09 18.04 -3.94
N ALA A 156 -2.14 18.74 -3.50
CA ALA A 156 -2.53 20.02 -4.09
C ALA A 156 -1.42 21.08 -3.97
N ILE A 157 -0.70 21.11 -2.85
CA ILE A 157 0.45 21.99 -2.65
C ILE A 157 1.60 21.64 -3.59
N LEU A 158 1.94 20.34 -3.70
CA LEU A 158 3.02 19.85 -4.56
C LEU A 158 2.73 20.11 -6.04
N GLU A 159 1.51 19.82 -6.52
CA GLU A 159 1.09 20.10 -7.90
C GLU A 159 1.18 21.59 -8.23
N ALA A 160 0.68 22.46 -7.35
CA ALA A 160 0.73 23.90 -7.57
C ALA A 160 2.16 24.48 -7.61
N LYS A 161 3.12 23.88 -6.89
CA LYS A 161 4.51 24.32 -6.85
C LYS A 161 5.36 23.73 -7.96
N ASN A 162 5.09 22.48 -8.38
CA ASN A 162 5.85 21.80 -9.42
C ASN A 162 5.39 22.16 -10.85
N GLY A 163 4.33 22.95 -10.99
CA GLY A 163 3.84 23.47 -12.28
C GLY A 163 3.32 22.36 -13.20
N THR A 164 2.26 21.66 -12.82
CA THR A 164 1.55 20.80 -13.76
C THR A 164 0.90 21.68 -14.84
N GLU A 165 1.30 21.50 -16.10
CA GLU A 165 0.68 22.16 -17.25
C GLU A 165 -0.83 21.82 -17.27
N GLU A 166 -1.66 22.85 -17.30
CA GLU A 166 -3.12 22.66 -17.44
C GLU A 166 -3.40 21.94 -18.76
N PRO A 167 -4.04 20.77 -18.76
CA PRO A 167 -4.49 20.17 -20.02
C PRO A 167 -5.52 21.10 -20.66
N GLN A 168 -5.36 21.35 -21.95
CA GLN A 168 -6.36 22.06 -22.78
C GLN A 168 -7.57 21.14 -22.97
N THR A 169 -8.56 21.25 -22.08
CA THR A 169 -9.72 20.35 -22.04
C THR A 169 -11.06 21.08 -22.12
N ASP A 170 -12.14 20.34 -22.41
CA ASP A 170 -13.52 20.82 -22.64
C ASP A 170 -14.20 21.41 -21.39
N ALA A 171 -15.30 22.11 -21.58
CA ALA A 171 -15.97 22.96 -20.56
C ALA A 171 -16.23 22.36 -19.16
N PRO A 172 -16.64 21.08 -18.97
CA PRO A 172 -16.82 20.51 -17.62
C PRO A 172 -15.50 20.22 -16.89
N GLU A 173 -14.41 19.99 -17.60
CA GLU A 173 -13.08 19.80 -17.02
C GLU A 173 -12.46 21.13 -16.57
N LYS A 174 -12.81 22.25 -17.21
CA LYS A 174 -12.38 23.59 -16.80
C LYS A 174 -12.98 24.03 -15.45
N GLU A 175 -14.18 23.61 -15.11
CA GLU A 175 -14.81 23.91 -13.82
C GLU A 175 -14.13 23.13 -12.69
N LYS A 176 -13.88 21.84 -12.90
CA LYS A 176 -13.08 20.99 -11.98
C LYS A 176 -11.64 21.50 -11.80
N SER A 177 -11.01 22.00 -12.87
CA SER A 177 -9.68 22.60 -12.82
C SER A 177 -9.66 23.87 -11.99
N LYS A 178 -10.69 24.73 -12.08
CA LYS A 178 -10.80 25.93 -11.25
C LYS A 178 -11.00 25.59 -9.77
N GLU A 179 -11.86 24.62 -9.46
CA GLU A 179 -12.06 24.16 -8.07
C GLU A 179 -10.76 23.60 -7.47
N LYS A 180 -10.01 22.80 -8.24
CA LYS A 180 -8.70 22.30 -7.82
C LYS A 180 -7.70 23.43 -7.58
N ALA A 181 -7.64 24.41 -8.48
CA ALA A 181 -6.73 25.56 -8.33
C ALA A 181 -7.09 26.44 -7.12
N GLU A 182 -8.37 26.66 -6.85
CA GLU A 182 -8.84 27.39 -5.67
C GLU A 182 -8.54 26.65 -4.38
N PHE A 183 -8.75 25.32 -4.37
CA PHE A 183 -8.38 24.46 -3.25
C PHE A 183 -6.86 24.50 -2.98
N ALA A 184 -6.04 24.36 -4.03
CA ALA A 184 -4.60 24.43 -3.91
C ALA A 184 -4.12 25.78 -3.36
N LYS A 185 -4.72 26.89 -3.83
CA LYS A 185 -4.44 28.24 -3.31
C LYS A 185 -4.75 28.34 -1.82
N LYS A 186 -5.92 27.83 -1.40
CA LYS A 186 -6.31 27.79 0.02
C LYS A 186 -5.30 26.97 0.85
N CYS A 187 -4.89 25.80 0.37
CA CYS A 187 -3.89 24.98 1.05
C CYS A 187 -2.54 25.68 1.16
N LEU A 188 -2.10 26.38 0.11
CA LEU A 188 -0.85 27.16 0.12
C LEU A 188 -0.86 28.32 1.14
N GLU A 189 -2.03 28.95 1.32
CA GLU A 189 -2.22 30.03 2.30
C GLU A 189 -2.30 29.46 3.74
N GLU A 190 -3.07 28.39 3.95
CA GLU A 190 -3.28 27.79 5.26
C GLU A 190 -2.04 27.11 5.83
N TYR A 191 -1.24 26.47 4.96
CA TYR A 191 -0.08 25.68 5.34
C TYR A 191 1.25 26.31 4.89
N ALA A 192 1.29 27.64 4.72
CA ALA A 192 2.43 28.37 4.17
C ALA A 192 3.77 28.03 4.86
N ASP A 193 3.75 27.89 6.20
CA ASP A 193 4.94 27.59 7.00
C ASP A 193 5.50 26.18 6.75
N PHE A 194 4.66 25.25 6.28
CA PHE A 194 5.05 23.86 6.00
C PHE A 194 5.37 23.59 4.52
N VAL A 195 5.05 24.52 3.61
CA VAL A 195 5.32 24.35 2.17
C VAL A 195 6.80 24.01 1.89
N PRO A 196 7.80 24.67 2.49
CA PRO A 196 9.21 24.30 2.27
C PRO A 196 9.53 22.87 2.68
N MET A 197 8.93 22.40 3.77
CA MET A 197 9.10 21.03 4.26
C MET A 197 8.51 20.01 3.28
N PHE A 198 7.29 20.25 2.73
CA PHE A 198 6.69 19.35 1.76
C PHE A 198 7.51 19.25 0.46
N LEU A 199 8.05 20.37 -0.02
CA LEU A 199 8.93 20.37 -1.19
C LEU A 199 10.23 19.59 -0.93
N LEU A 200 10.80 19.72 0.25
CA LEU A 200 12.01 18.99 0.63
C LEU A 200 11.74 17.50 0.83
N LEU A 201 10.59 17.14 1.41
CA LEU A 201 10.14 15.74 1.50
C LEU A 201 9.96 15.12 0.11
N ASP A 202 9.33 15.84 -0.83
CA ASP A 202 9.15 15.38 -2.21
C ASP A 202 10.50 15.21 -2.94
N GLU A 203 11.43 16.17 -2.76
CA GLU A 203 12.79 16.05 -3.27
C GLU A 203 13.50 14.80 -2.74
N THR A 204 13.45 14.59 -1.43
CA THR A 204 14.07 13.43 -0.76
C THR A 204 13.42 12.10 -1.21
N ALA A 205 12.10 12.05 -1.29
CA ALA A 205 11.36 10.88 -1.75
C ALA A 205 11.71 10.53 -3.21
N ARG A 206 11.83 11.53 -4.09
CA ARG A 206 12.27 11.32 -5.48
C ARG A 206 13.67 10.74 -5.58
N VAL A 207 14.59 11.18 -4.73
CA VAL A 207 15.96 10.64 -4.66
C VAL A 207 15.93 9.17 -4.24
N LEU A 208 15.17 8.82 -3.19
CA LEU A 208 14.97 7.46 -2.72
C LEU A 208 14.33 6.57 -3.79
N ARG A 209 13.26 7.06 -4.43
CA ARG A 209 12.56 6.36 -5.52
C ARG A 209 13.47 6.10 -6.70
N LYS A 210 14.26 7.08 -7.13
CA LYS A 210 15.21 6.94 -8.23
C LYS A 210 16.18 5.79 -7.97
N LYS A 211 16.73 5.69 -6.76
CA LYS A 211 17.60 4.57 -6.36
C LYS A 211 16.87 3.23 -6.40
N ARG A 212 15.65 3.18 -5.82
CA ARG A 212 14.82 1.97 -5.79
C ARG A 212 14.48 1.48 -7.19
N MET A 213 14.05 2.36 -8.09
CA MET A 213 13.76 2.03 -9.49
C MET A 213 15.02 1.60 -10.25
N ALA A 214 16.16 2.25 -10.04
CA ALA A 214 17.43 1.85 -10.66
C ALA A 214 17.88 0.44 -10.23
N ARG A 215 17.53 0.00 -9.02
CA ARG A 215 17.75 -1.35 -8.49
C ARG A 215 16.86 -2.39 -9.17
N GLY A 216 15.72 -1.97 -9.74
CA GLY A 216 14.77 -2.84 -10.45
C GLY A 216 13.49 -3.12 -9.68
N ALA A 217 13.12 -2.27 -8.73
CA ALA A 217 11.83 -2.37 -8.06
C ALA A 217 10.69 -2.32 -9.10
N VAL A 218 9.71 -3.17 -8.91
CA VAL A 218 8.53 -3.25 -9.76
C VAL A 218 7.44 -2.40 -9.11
N ASP A 219 7.04 -1.35 -9.80
CA ASP A 219 5.91 -0.51 -9.36
C ASP A 219 4.64 -1.05 -10.02
N PHE A 220 3.79 -1.71 -9.23
CA PHE A 220 2.48 -2.15 -9.68
C PHE A 220 1.45 -1.09 -9.31
N ASP A 221 1.08 -0.28 -10.29
CA ASP A 221 -0.01 0.67 -10.13
C ASP A 221 -1.33 0.01 -10.57
N PHE A 222 -2.00 -0.65 -9.62
CA PHE A 222 -3.34 -1.15 -9.85
C PHE A 222 -4.35 -0.13 -9.34
N PRO A 223 -5.35 0.20 -10.16
CA PRO A 223 -6.42 1.07 -9.68
C PRO A 223 -7.19 0.37 -8.55
N GLU A 224 -6.94 0.81 -7.33
CA GLU A 224 -7.83 0.51 -6.21
C GLU A 224 -9.14 1.29 -6.41
N CYS A 225 -10.22 0.82 -5.80
CA CYS A 225 -11.47 1.56 -5.86
C CYS A 225 -11.83 2.17 -4.52
N LYS A 226 -12.36 3.39 -4.55
CA LYS A 226 -13.03 4.01 -3.40
C LYS A 226 -14.54 3.90 -3.59
N ILE A 227 -15.20 3.19 -2.67
CA ILE A 227 -16.65 3.02 -2.67
C ILE A 227 -17.24 4.04 -1.70
N ILE A 228 -18.04 4.96 -2.22
CA ILE A 228 -18.69 6.01 -1.43
C ILE A 228 -20.07 5.53 -1.01
N LEU A 229 -20.32 5.60 0.29
CA LEU A 229 -21.58 5.15 0.90
C LEU A 229 -22.46 6.35 1.30
N ASP A 230 -23.78 6.15 1.22
CA ASP A 230 -24.74 7.08 1.85
C ASP A 230 -24.83 6.84 3.38
N ALA A 231 -25.56 7.68 4.08
CA ALA A 231 -25.78 7.57 5.53
C ALA A 231 -26.44 6.24 5.98
N LYS A 232 -26.97 5.46 5.05
CA LYS A 232 -27.54 4.12 5.30
C LYS A 232 -26.59 2.98 4.92
N GLY A 233 -25.33 3.30 4.59
CA GLY A 233 -24.31 2.33 4.19
C GLY A 233 -24.51 1.75 2.79
N ARG A 234 -25.31 2.40 1.91
CA ARG A 234 -25.53 1.95 0.53
C ARG A 234 -24.54 2.61 -0.41
N PRO A 235 -23.93 1.90 -1.35
CA PRO A 235 -22.99 2.47 -2.30
C PRO A 235 -23.72 3.43 -3.26
N VAL A 236 -23.21 4.65 -3.36
CA VAL A 236 -23.75 5.71 -4.23
C VAL A 236 -22.82 6.03 -5.38
N GLU A 237 -21.52 5.82 -5.20
CA GLU A 237 -20.50 6.05 -6.21
C GLU A 237 -19.35 5.05 -6.02
N ILE A 238 -18.78 4.59 -7.13
CA ILE A 238 -17.54 3.82 -7.14
C ILE A 238 -16.60 4.50 -8.11
N ARG A 239 -15.43 4.91 -7.64
CA ARG A 239 -14.41 5.57 -8.46
C ARG A 239 -13.04 4.97 -8.20
N PRO A 240 -12.14 4.99 -9.20
CA PRO A 240 -10.74 4.61 -8.98
C PRO A 240 -10.12 5.50 -7.88
N TYR A 241 -9.30 4.88 -7.04
CA TYR A 241 -8.43 5.61 -6.13
C TYR A 241 -7.12 5.91 -6.88
N GLU A 242 -6.85 7.19 -7.09
CA GLU A 242 -5.63 7.60 -7.78
C GLU A 242 -4.50 7.77 -6.77
N ARG A 243 -3.42 7.03 -6.97
CA ARG A 243 -2.14 7.22 -6.28
C ARG A 243 -1.57 8.58 -6.71
N ASN A 244 -1.24 9.43 -5.74
CA ASN A 244 -0.78 10.78 -6.00
C ASN A 244 0.63 11.04 -5.44
N ALA A 245 1.21 12.23 -5.69
CA ALA A 245 2.56 12.56 -5.25
C ALA A 245 2.73 12.47 -3.73
N ALA A 246 1.71 12.84 -2.94
CA ALA A 246 1.77 12.79 -1.48
C ALA A 246 1.75 11.35 -0.94
N THR A 247 0.92 10.46 -1.52
CA THR A 247 0.91 9.04 -1.13
C THR A 247 2.23 8.37 -1.47
N MET A 248 2.78 8.66 -2.65
CA MET A 248 4.08 8.13 -3.08
C MET A 248 5.24 8.66 -2.23
N LEU A 249 5.18 9.92 -1.76
CA LEU A 249 6.18 10.52 -0.87
C LEU A 249 6.25 9.75 0.46
N ILE A 250 5.12 9.53 1.11
CA ILE A 250 5.06 8.80 2.38
C ILE A 250 5.50 7.35 2.19
N GLU A 251 5.06 6.69 1.12
CA GLU A 251 5.50 5.33 0.79
C GLU A 251 7.03 5.23 0.70
N ASP A 252 7.70 6.14 -0.02
CA ASP A 252 9.17 6.09 -0.15
C ASP A 252 9.87 6.31 1.20
N CYS A 253 9.35 7.18 2.07
CA CYS A 253 9.88 7.38 3.42
C CYS A 253 9.72 6.11 4.27
N MET A 254 8.54 5.47 4.23
CA MET A 254 8.27 4.24 4.98
C MET A 254 9.11 3.07 4.47
N LEU A 255 9.26 2.94 3.15
CA LEU A 255 10.12 1.91 2.54
C LEU A 255 11.57 2.08 2.98
N ALA A 256 12.11 3.31 3.01
CA ALA A 256 13.46 3.58 3.46
C ALA A 256 13.66 3.18 4.93
N ALA A 257 12.73 3.52 5.82
CA ALA A 257 12.79 3.13 7.23
C ALA A 257 12.69 1.60 7.41
N ASN A 258 11.76 0.93 6.70
CA ASN A 258 11.60 -0.51 6.75
C ASN A 258 12.86 -1.26 6.26
N GLU A 259 13.48 -0.81 5.17
CA GLU A 259 14.74 -1.37 4.66
C GLU A 259 15.89 -1.15 5.66
N THR A 260 16.03 0.07 6.20
CA THR A 260 17.10 0.43 7.16
C THR A 260 17.03 -0.42 8.43
N VAL A 261 15.85 -0.53 9.01
CA VAL A 261 15.64 -1.35 10.22
C VAL A 261 15.91 -2.83 9.93
N ALA A 262 15.46 -3.34 8.78
CA ALA A 262 15.68 -4.74 8.42
C ALA A 262 17.17 -5.04 8.22
N GLU A 263 17.92 -4.16 7.55
CA GLU A 263 19.35 -4.32 7.30
C GLU A 263 20.15 -4.25 8.60
N ASP A 264 19.86 -3.29 9.48
CA ASP A 264 20.55 -3.12 10.76
C ASP A 264 20.43 -4.38 11.63
N TYR A 265 19.21 -4.90 11.82
CA TYR A 265 18.96 -6.09 12.64
C TYR A 265 19.44 -7.40 11.99
N TYR A 266 19.51 -7.46 10.68
CA TYR A 266 20.14 -8.58 9.97
C TYR A 266 21.63 -8.68 10.27
N TRP A 267 22.36 -7.58 10.18
CA TRP A 267 23.80 -7.57 10.44
C TRP A 267 24.15 -7.74 11.92
N GLN A 268 23.28 -7.36 12.83
CA GLN A 268 23.41 -7.64 14.26
C GLN A 268 23.13 -9.11 14.60
N GLN A 269 22.60 -9.92 13.66
CA GLN A 269 22.27 -11.34 13.86
C GLN A 269 21.28 -11.56 15.03
N ILE A 270 20.35 -10.64 15.22
CA ILE A 270 19.30 -10.71 16.24
C ILE A 270 18.09 -11.43 15.63
N PRO A 271 17.42 -12.37 16.35
CA PRO A 271 16.17 -12.96 15.89
C PRO A 271 15.13 -11.88 15.57
N PHE A 272 14.62 -11.89 14.33
CA PHE A 272 13.78 -10.82 13.84
C PHE A 272 12.66 -11.34 12.92
N LEU A 273 11.67 -10.51 12.61
CA LEU A 273 10.65 -10.79 11.61
C LEU A 273 10.93 -9.97 10.36
N TYR A 274 11.00 -10.67 9.23
CA TYR A 274 11.16 -10.06 7.91
C TYR A 274 9.88 -10.17 7.09
N ARG A 275 9.67 -9.23 6.20
CA ARG A 275 8.63 -9.29 5.17
C ARG A 275 9.28 -9.80 3.90
N SER A 276 9.16 -11.10 3.65
CA SER A 276 9.81 -11.77 2.53
C SER A 276 8.85 -11.92 1.34
N HIS A 277 9.33 -11.53 0.17
CA HIS A 277 8.68 -11.80 -1.10
C HIS A 277 9.64 -12.60 -1.98
N GLU A 278 9.44 -13.90 -2.00
CA GLU A 278 10.30 -14.83 -2.71
C GLU A 278 10.26 -14.61 -4.23
N LYS A 279 11.31 -15.05 -4.92
CA LYS A 279 11.33 -15.10 -6.38
C LYS A 279 10.15 -15.91 -6.90
N PRO A 280 9.58 -15.54 -8.06
CA PRO A 280 8.53 -16.30 -8.71
C PRO A 280 8.95 -17.75 -9.00
N ASP A 281 7.95 -18.63 -9.05
CA ASP A 281 8.17 -20.02 -9.45
C ASP A 281 8.55 -20.12 -10.92
N GLY A 282 9.60 -20.94 -11.23
CA GLY A 282 10.15 -21.05 -12.58
C GLY A 282 9.15 -21.54 -13.63
N GLU A 283 8.23 -22.46 -13.27
CA GLU A 283 7.20 -22.95 -14.20
C GLU A 283 6.13 -21.88 -14.46
N LYS A 284 5.73 -21.12 -13.43
CA LYS A 284 4.81 -20.00 -13.60
C LYS A 284 5.40 -18.92 -14.50
N ILE A 285 6.71 -18.62 -14.33
CA ILE A 285 7.40 -17.63 -15.16
C ILE A 285 7.55 -18.11 -16.62
N LYS A 286 7.80 -19.37 -16.86
CA LYS A 286 7.82 -19.91 -18.23
C LYS A 286 6.45 -19.74 -18.91
N ARG A 287 5.36 -20.14 -18.23
CA ARG A 287 3.99 -19.95 -18.74
C ARG A 287 3.67 -18.48 -18.98
N PHE A 288 4.05 -17.61 -18.06
CA PHE A 288 3.94 -16.16 -18.23
C PHE A 288 4.70 -15.67 -19.45
N GLY A 289 5.94 -16.13 -19.65
CA GLY A 289 6.76 -15.81 -20.83
C GLY A 289 6.10 -16.20 -22.16
N ILE A 290 5.51 -17.40 -22.23
CA ILE A 290 4.76 -17.85 -23.41
C ILE A 290 3.56 -16.93 -23.66
N LEU A 291 2.81 -16.60 -22.63
CA LEU A 291 1.61 -15.77 -22.75
C LEU A 291 1.93 -14.35 -23.23
N ILE A 292 2.95 -13.69 -22.67
CA ILE A 292 3.31 -12.32 -23.08
C ILE A 292 3.89 -12.27 -24.49
N ASN A 293 4.48 -13.36 -24.99
CA ASN A 293 4.95 -13.44 -26.38
C ASN A 293 3.80 -13.29 -27.39
N ASN A 294 2.57 -13.70 -27.03
CA ASN A 294 1.39 -13.51 -27.87
C ASN A 294 1.02 -12.03 -28.06
N PHE A 295 1.51 -11.18 -27.14
CA PHE A 295 1.35 -9.71 -27.20
C PHE A 295 2.61 -9.01 -27.73
N GLY A 296 3.63 -9.76 -28.17
CA GLY A 296 4.89 -9.21 -28.71
C GLY A 296 5.89 -8.80 -27.63
N TYR A 297 5.68 -9.19 -26.40
CA TYR A 297 6.60 -8.92 -25.27
C TYR A 297 7.44 -10.13 -24.93
N SER A 298 8.59 -9.91 -24.32
CA SER A 298 9.49 -10.98 -23.87
C SER A 298 10.21 -10.61 -22.58
N ILE A 299 10.53 -11.61 -21.76
CA ILE A 299 11.37 -11.49 -20.57
C ILE A 299 12.61 -12.39 -20.72
N ARG A 300 13.72 -11.96 -20.13
CA ARG A 300 14.95 -12.76 -20.10
C ARG A 300 15.10 -13.44 -18.75
N LEU A 301 15.39 -14.72 -18.77
CA LEU A 301 15.72 -15.50 -17.58
C LEU A 301 17.23 -15.68 -17.50
N GLN A 302 17.79 -15.51 -16.30
CA GLN A 302 19.19 -15.79 -16.01
C GLN A 302 19.24 -17.08 -15.18
N ASN A 303 19.86 -18.11 -15.71
CA ASN A 303 19.90 -19.45 -15.08
C ASN A 303 18.51 -20.02 -14.72
N GLY A 304 17.49 -19.69 -15.50
CA GLY A 304 16.10 -20.12 -15.25
C GLY A 304 15.33 -19.27 -14.22
N GLU A 305 15.97 -18.26 -13.63
CA GLU A 305 15.35 -17.33 -12.69
C GLU A 305 15.07 -15.96 -13.32
N LEU A 306 14.00 -15.32 -12.87
CA LEU A 306 13.65 -13.96 -13.26
C LEU A 306 14.32 -12.96 -12.32
N HIS A 307 15.02 -11.99 -12.89
CA HIS A 307 15.50 -10.84 -12.13
C HIS A 307 14.41 -9.75 -12.06
N PRO A 308 14.19 -9.08 -10.92
CA PRO A 308 13.14 -8.03 -10.78
C PRO A 308 13.19 -6.99 -11.89
N LYS A 309 14.39 -6.56 -12.30
CA LYS A 309 14.62 -5.57 -13.37
C LYS A 309 14.05 -6.00 -14.75
N GLU A 310 13.95 -7.29 -15.02
CA GLU A 310 13.35 -7.77 -16.28
C GLU A 310 11.82 -7.62 -16.25
N MET A 311 11.20 -7.82 -15.08
CA MET A 311 9.78 -7.55 -14.87
C MET A 311 9.49 -6.05 -14.96
N GLN A 312 10.31 -5.22 -14.32
CA GLN A 312 10.23 -3.76 -14.43
C GLN A 312 10.25 -3.30 -15.89
N LYS A 313 11.26 -3.74 -16.68
CA LYS A 313 11.37 -3.39 -18.10
C LYS A 313 10.17 -3.84 -18.93
N LEU A 314 9.56 -4.98 -18.61
CA LEU A 314 8.36 -5.45 -19.27
C LEU A 314 7.21 -4.47 -19.05
N LEU A 315 6.97 -4.07 -17.80
CA LEU A 315 5.89 -3.16 -17.44
C LEU A 315 6.14 -1.75 -18.00
N GLU A 316 7.37 -1.25 -17.94
CA GLU A 316 7.75 0.02 -18.57
C GLU A 316 7.49 0.04 -20.09
N LYS A 317 7.74 -1.09 -20.80
CA LYS A 317 7.44 -1.19 -22.23
C LYS A 317 5.95 -1.29 -22.51
N ALA A 318 5.17 -1.84 -21.60
CA ALA A 318 3.74 -1.97 -21.72
C ALA A 318 3.00 -0.68 -21.34
N ALA A 319 3.66 0.24 -20.63
CA ALA A 319 3.06 1.51 -20.19
C ALA A 319 2.47 2.30 -21.35
N GLY A 320 1.22 2.77 -21.19
CA GLY A 320 0.44 3.48 -22.21
C GLY A 320 -0.12 2.60 -23.33
N SER A 321 0.17 1.28 -23.34
CA SER A 321 -0.43 0.36 -24.31
C SER A 321 -1.81 -0.13 -23.84
N PRO A 322 -2.68 -0.59 -24.76
CA PRO A 322 -3.97 -1.20 -24.41
C PRO A 322 -3.82 -2.45 -23.50
N GLU A 323 -2.66 -3.11 -23.56
CA GLU A 323 -2.35 -4.33 -22.83
C GLU A 323 -1.72 -4.09 -21.46
N GLU A 324 -1.42 -2.85 -21.08
CA GLU A 324 -0.72 -2.49 -19.84
C GLU A 324 -1.36 -3.11 -18.60
N ALA A 325 -2.63 -2.84 -18.38
CA ALA A 325 -3.35 -3.36 -17.19
C ALA A 325 -3.41 -4.89 -17.17
N LEU A 326 -3.52 -5.52 -18.36
CA LEU A 326 -3.51 -6.96 -18.47
C LEU A 326 -2.14 -7.54 -18.11
N LEU A 327 -1.07 -7.02 -18.70
CA LEU A 327 0.30 -7.49 -18.50
C LEU A 327 0.71 -7.32 -17.02
N ALA A 328 0.36 -6.20 -16.41
CA ALA A 328 0.57 -5.95 -14.99
C ALA A 328 -0.14 -6.98 -14.10
N ARG A 329 -1.40 -7.31 -14.41
CA ARG A 329 -2.19 -8.32 -13.68
C ARG A 329 -1.63 -9.73 -13.85
N LEU A 330 -1.22 -10.10 -15.06
CA LEU A 330 -0.59 -11.40 -15.34
C LEU A 330 0.77 -11.52 -14.66
N ALA A 331 1.57 -10.45 -14.66
CA ALA A 331 2.83 -10.35 -13.95
C ALA A 331 2.62 -10.59 -12.45
N LEU A 332 1.67 -9.89 -11.82
CA LEU A 332 1.34 -10.08 -10.40
C LEU A 332 0.92 -11.53 -10.08
N ARG A 333 0.05 -12.14 -10.92
CA ARG A 333 -0.38 -13.53 -10.75
C ARG A 333 0.74 -14.55 -10.87
N SER A 334 1.81 -14.21 -11.60
CA SER A 334 2.99 -15.07 -11.73
C SER A 334 3.89 -15.04 -10.51
N MET A 335 3.75 -14.03 -9.65
CA MET A 335 4.55 -13.86 -8.44
C MET A 335 4.02 -14.72 -7.28
N LYS A 336 4.89 -14.94 -6.31
CA LYS A 336 4.49 -15.48 -5.00
C LYS A 336 3.87 -14.36 -4.17
N GLN A 337 3.09 -14.73 -3.17
CA GLN A 337 2.59 -13.78 -2.19
C GLN A 337 3.68 -13.49 -1.15
N ALA A 338 3.81 -12.23 -0.75
CA ALA A 338 4.67 -11.85 0.36
C ALA A 338 4.14 -12.43 1.69
N LYS A 339 5.06 -12.78 2.59
CA LYS A 339 4.74 -13.38 3.91
C LYS A 339 5.73 -12.92 4.97
N TYR A 340 5.37 -13.03 6.22
CA TYR A 340 6.32 -12.86 7.32
C TYR A 340 7.15 -14.12 7.50
N THR A 341 8.43 -13.95 7.78
CA THR A 341 9.41 -15.04 7.99
C THR A 341 10.46 -14.63 9.02
N THR A 342 11.13 -15.59 9.61
CA THR A 342 12.30 -15.35 10.47
C THR A 342 13.61 -15.35 9.68
N GLU A 343 13.58 -15.81 8.42
CA GLU A 343 14.71 -15.78 7.51
C GLU A 343 14.58 -14.60 6.56
N CYS A 344 15.67 -13.84 6.38
CA CYS A 344 15.70 -12.71 5.45
C CYS A 344 15.93 -13.22 4.02
N MET A 345 14.83 -13.44 3.27
CA MET A 345 14.88 -13.89 1.88
C MET A 345 14.81 -12.74 0.87
N GLY A 346 14.82 -11.49 1.34
CA GLY A 346 14.61 -10.30 0.53
C GLY A 346 13.17 -10.12 0.06
N HIS A 347 12.95 -9.08 -0.73
CA HIS A 347 11.63 -8.74 -1.27
C HIS A 347 11.70 -8.50 -2.78
N PHE A 348 11.27 -9.50 -3.57
CA PHE A 348 11.39 -9.51 -5.03
C PHE A 348 10.75 -8.27 -5.68
N GLY A 349 9.51 -7.94 -5.35
CA GLY A 349 8.81 -6.80 -5.93
C GLY A 349 9.48 -5.45 -5.67
N LEU A 350 10.07 -5.26 -4.48
CA LEU A 350 10.82 -4.05 -4.11
C LEU A 350 12.30 -4.11 -4.56
N ALA A 351 12.75 -5.24 -5.11
CA ALA A 351 14.15 -5.52 -5.37
C ALA A 351 15.05 -5.23 -4.13
N ALA A 352 14.53 -5.45 -2.92
CA ALA A 352 15.21 -5.20 -1.66
C ALA A 352 15.86 -6.48 -1.13
N ASN A 353 17.11 -6.38 -0.66
CA ASN A 353 17.80 -7.49 -0.02
C ASN A 353 17.32 -7.72 1.42
N TYR A 354 16.98 -6.64 2.11
CA TYR A 354 16.49 -6.63 3.49
C TYR A 354 15.17 -5.88 3.52
N TYR A 355 14.15 -6.46 4.11
CA TYR A 355 12.87 -5.79 4.25
C TYR A 355 12.08 -6.32 5.44
N THR A 356 11.51 -5.42 6.21
CA THR A 356 10.58 -5.71 7.30
C THR A 356 9.41 -4.74 7.29
N HIS A 357 8.43 -4.97 8.11
CA HIS A 357 7.39 -4.00 8.42
C HIS A 357 7.64 -3.43 9.82
N PHE A 358 8.04 -2.17 9.89
CA PHE A 358 8.35 -1.44 11.11
C PHE A 358 7.36 -0.29 11.38
N THR A 359 6.72 0.20 10.33
CA THR A 359 6.09 1.53 10.32
C THR A 359 4.62 1.56 10.74
N SER A 360 3.98 0.44 11.13
CA SER A 360 2.56 0.45 11.47
C SER A 360 2.18 -0.49 12.63
N PRO A 361 2.71 -0.30 13.85
CA PRO A 361 2.46 -1.17 15.00
C PRO A 361 1.04 -1.04 15.58
N ILE A 362 0.28 0.03 15.28
CA ILE A 362 -1.12 0.16 15.72
C ILE A 362 -1.99 -0.88 15.03
N ARG A 363 -1.70 -1.18 13.75
CA ARG A 363 -2.54 -2.03 12.91
C ARG A 363 -1.90 -3.35 12.48
N ARG A 364 -0.61 -3.59 12.73
CA ARG A 364 0.08 -4.86 12.38
C ARG A 364 0.88 -5.39 13.57
N TYR A 365 0.57 -6.62 13.96
CA TYR A 365 1.26 -7.28 15.08
C TYR A 365 2.75 -7.55 14.82
N PRO A 366 3.22 -7.91 13.62
CA PRO A 366 4.65 -8.06 13.36
C PRO A 366 5.46 -6.80 13.66
N ASP A 367 4.94 -5.62 13.32
CA ASP A 367 5.57 -4.32 13.61
C ASP A 367 5.67 -4.12 15.14
N LEU A 368 4.59 -4.37 15.87
CA LEU A 368 4.59 -4.32 17.34
C LEU A 368 5.62 -5.28 17.92
N GLN A 369 5.73 -6.50 17.38
CA GLN A 369 6.67 -7.50 17.85
C GLN A 369 8.12 -7.09 17.64
N ILE A 370 8.47 -6.54 16.46
CA ILE A 370 9.85 -6.09 16.23
C ILE A 370 10.20 -4.84 17.04
N HIS A 371 9.25 -3.95 17.32
CA HIS A 371 9.47 -2.81 18.23
C HIS A 371 9.91 -3.27 19.62
N ARG A 372 9.35 -4.37 20.13
CA ARG A 372 9.79 -4.96 21.41
C ARG A 372 11.22 -5.45 21.36
N ILE A 373 11.59 -6.14 20.27
CA ILE A 373 12.96 -6.63 20.06
C ILE A 373 13.95 -5.46 19.96
N ILE A 374 13.58 -4.43 19.20
CA ILE A 374 14.37 -3.20 19.06
C ILE A 374 14.62 -2.55 20.43
N LYS A 375 13.57 -2.38 21.24
CA LYS A 375 13.68 -1.81 22.60
C LYS A 375 14.57 -2.62 23.51
N GLU A 376 14.39 -3.93 23.56
CA GLU A 376 15.25 -4.79 24.36
C GLU A 376 16.71 -4.69 23.93
N ASN A 377 16.97 -4.59 22.63
CA ASN A 377 18.32 -4.38 22.12
C ASN A 377 18.91 -3.03 22.55
N LEU A 378 18.15 -1.95 22.40
CA LEU A 378 18.57 -0.59 22.78
C LEU A 378 18.90 -0.49 24.29
N HIS A 379 18.19 -1.20 25.12
CA HIS A 379 18.41 -1.25 26.57
C HIS A 379 19.43 -2.33 27.02
N GLY A 380 20.08 -3.03 26.08
CA GLY A 380 21.02 -4.11 26.40
C GLY A 380 20.35 -5.33 27.04
N GLY A 381 19.04 -5.47 26.89
CA GLY A 381 18.21 -6.53 27.51
C GLY A 381 18.21 -7.85 26.74
N LEU A 382 18.79 -7.94 25.53
CA LEU A 382 18.85 -9.16 24.74
C LEU A 382 19.84 -10.18 25.28
N THR A 383 19.50 -10.75 26.44
CA THR A 383 20.26 -11.86 27.02
C THR A 383 20.11 -13.12 26.17
N LYS A 384 21.00 -14.12 26.38
CA LYS A 384 20.89 -15.45 25.73
C LYS A 384 19.50 -16.08 25.93
N LYS A 385 18.89 -15.86 27.11
CA LYS A 385 17.54 -16.36 27.41
C LYS A 385 16.48 -15.67 26.55
N ARG A 386 16.58 -14.35 26.36
CA ARG A 386 15.64 -13.59 25.52
C ARG A 386 15.82 -13.93 24.04
N ILE A 387 17.05 -14.10 23.58
CA ILE A 387 17.34 -14.57 22.21
C ILE A 387 16.67 -15.93 21.97
N ALA A 388 16.92 -16.91 22.83
CA ALA A 388 16.29 -18.23 22.72
C ALA A 388 14.76 -18.19 22.79
N HIS A 389 14.20 -17.24 23.57
CA HIS A 389 12.76 -17.02 23.60
C HIS A 389 12.24 -16.54 22.24
N TYR A 390 12.88 -15.53 21.63
CA TYR A 390 12.49 -15.02 20.32
C TYR A 390 12.67 -16.05 19.22
N GLU A 391 13.79 -16.80 19.20
CA GLU A 391 13.99 -17.93 18.26
C GLU A 391 12.84 -18.94 18.32
N LYS A 392 12.28 -19.15 19.51
CA LYS A 392 11.17 -20.09 19.71
C LYS A 392 9.83 -19.55 19.24
N ILE A 393 9.50 -18.28 19.54
CA ILE A 393 8.15 -17.74 19.27
C ILE A 393 7.99 -17.15 17.88
N LEU A 394 9.03 -16.53 17.32
CA LEU A 394 8.90 -15.79 16.07
C LEU A 394 8.47 -16.63 14.84
N PRO A 395 8.87 -17.91 14.69
CA PRO A 395 8.36 -18.74 13.60
C PRO A 395 6.83 -18.89 13.65
N GLU A 396 6.25 -19.09 14.83
CA GLU A 396 4.80 -19.19 15.01
C GLU A 396 4.11 -17.85 14.76
N VAL A 397 4.66 -16.76 15.28
CA VAL A 397 4.18 -15.39 15.03
C VAL A 397 4.16 -15.10 13.53
N ALA A 398 5.22 -15.44 12.79
CA ALA A 398 5.30 -15.22 11.34
C ALA A 398 4.20 -15.96 10.57
N ILE A 399 3.98 -17.24 10.88
CA ILE A 399 2.96 -18.07 10.24
C ILE A 399 1.56 -17.53 10.56
N TRP A 400 1.31 -17.26 11.84
CA TRP A 400 0.01 -16.78 12.30
C TRP A 400 -0.37 -15.45 11.69
N THR A 401 0.52 -14.45 11.77
CA THR A 401 0.25 -13.10 11.25
C THR A 401 0.10 -13.08 9.74
N SER A 402 0.88 -13.89 8.99
CA SER A 402 0.68 -14.06 7.55
C SER A 402 -0.69 -14.68 7.22
N SER A 403 -1.19 -15.58 8.07
CA SER A 403 -2.54 -16.15 7.87
C SER A 403 -3.65 -15.15 8.19
N ARG A 404 -3.46 -14.31 9.21
CA ARG A 404 -4.43 -13.26 9.59
C ARG A 404 -4.50 -12.17 8.55
N GLU A 405 -3.37 -11.75 8.00
CA GLU A 405 -3.31 -10.79 6.90
C GLU A 405 -4.11 -11.31 5.68
N ARG A 406 -3.87 -12.54 5.24
CA ARG A 406 -4.64 -13.13 4.13
C ARG A 406 -6.14 -13.18 4.39
N LEU A 407 -6.54 -13.49 5.63
CA LEU A 407 -7.96 -13.48 6.00
C LEU A 407 -8.53 -12.06 5.99
N ALA A 408 -7.77 -11.05 6.41
CA ALA A 408 -8.16 -9.65 6.35
C ALA A 408 -8.36 -9.22 4.88
N ASP A 409 -7.37 -9.47 4.02
CA ASP A 409 -7.44 -9.17 2.58
C ASP A 409 -8.64 -9.85 1.90
N GLU A 410 -8.96 -11.09 2.29
CA GLU A 410 -10.12 -11.80 1.77
C GLU A 410 -11.44 -11.14 2.23
N ALA A 411 -11.54 -10.77 3.52
CA ALA A 411 -12.71 -10.09 4.06
C ALA A 411 -12.94 -8.71 3.41
N GLU A 412 -11.87 -7.94 3.20
CA GLU A 412 -11.92 -6.65 2.51
C GLU A 412 -12.41 -6.82 1.07
N ARG A 413 -11.79 -7.73 0.29
CA ARG A 413 -12.22 -8.02 -1.10
C ARG A 413 -13.65 -8.51 -1.19
N GLU A 414 -14.09 -9.37 -0.27
CA GLU A 414 -15.45 -9.89 -0.26
C GLU A 414 -16.49 -8.81 0.09
N THR A 415 -16.11 -7.83 0.93
CA THR A 415 -16.96 -6.69 1.27
C THR A 415 -17.04 -5.71 0.12
N ASP A 416 -15.92 -5.41 -0.54
CA ASP A 416 -15.87 -4.60 -1.75
C ASP A 416 -16.75 -5.19 -2.86
N LYS A 417 -16.59 -6.50 -3.10
CA LYS A 417 -17.39 -7.23 -4.08
C LYS A 417 -18.89 -7.14 -3.78
N ALA A 418 -19.26 -7.32 -2.51
CA ALA A 418 -20.66 -7.21 -2.10
C ALA A 418 -21.23 -5.80 -2.34
N LYS A 419 -20.44 -4.75 -2.06
CA LYS A 419 -20.84 -3.36 -2.31
C LYS A 419 -20.90 -3.02 -3.80
N LYS A 420 -19.96 -3.52 -4.61
CA LYS A 420 -19.98 -3.40 -6.08
C LYS A 420 -21.24 -4.03 -6.68
N VAL A 421 -21.58 -5.23 -6.24
CA VAL A 421 -22.82 -5.92 -6.64
C VAL A 421 -24.06 -5.12 -6.23
N GLN A 422 -24.12 -4.61 -5.00
CA GLN A 422 -25.21 -3.75 -4.52
C GLN A 422 -25.34 -2.46 -5.34
N PHE A 423 -24.23 -1.88 -5.77
CA PHE A 423 -24.21 -0.71 -6.64
C PHE A 423 -24.85 -1.01 -8.01
N MET A 424 -24.43 -2.12 -8.62
CA MET A 424 -24.86 -2.49 -9.98
C MET A 424 -26.34 -2.90 -10.09
N GLU A 425 -27.00 -3.24 -8.99
CA GLU A 425 -28.46 -3.51 -9.03
C GLU A 425 -29.29 -2.33 -9.54
N ARG A 426 -28.83 -1.11 -9.34
CA ARG A 426 -29.53 0.10 -9.79
C ARG A 426 -29.30 0.39 -11.27
N HIS A 427 -28.33 -0.32 -11.86
CA HIS A 427 -27.90 -0.12 -13.24
C HIS A 427 -28.31 -1.28 -14.16
N ILE A 428 -29.23 -2.16 -13.72
CA ILE A 428 -29.75 -3.24 -14.56
C ILE A 428 -30.48 -2.63 -15.77
N GLY A 429 -30.12 -3.06 -16.96
CA GLY A 429 -30.62 -2.57 -18.24
C GLY A 429 -29.74 -1.45 -18.86
N GLU A 430 -28.81 -0.88 -18.11
CA GLU A 430 -27.89 0.16 -18.61
C GLU A 430 -26.73 -0.46 -19.40
N GLU A 431 -26.20 0.32 -20.34
CA GLU A 431 -25.07 -0.07 -21.17
C GLU A 431 -23.79 0.61 -20.71
N PHE A 432 -22.70 -0.16 -20.69
CA PHE A 432 -21.37 0.32 -20.32
C PHE A 432 -20.32 -0.13 -21.34
N THR A 433 -19.23 0.61 -21.42
CA THR A 433 -18.03 0.18 -22.13
C THR A 433 -17.00 -0.30 -21.10
N GLY A 434 -16.46 -1.49 -21.30
CA GLY A 434 -15.45 -2.07 -20.43
C GLY A 434 -14.38 -2.82 -21.22
N VAL A 435 -13.43 -3.41 -20.51
CA VAL A 435 -12.30 -4.15 -21.06
C VAL A 435 -12.38 -5.60 -20.60
N ILE A 436 -12.13 -6.55 -21.51
CA ILE A 436 -12.06 -7.98 -21.16
C ILE A 436 -10.88 -8.21 -20.22
N SER A 437 -11.18 -8.50 -18.96
CA SER A 437 -10.23 -8.67 -17.85
C SER A 437 -9.81 -10.11 -17.60
N GLY A 438 -10.62 -11.07 -18.07
CA GLY A 438 -10.38 -12.49 -17.90
C GLY A 438 -11.16 -13.33 -18.90
N ILE A 439 -10.63 -14.50 -19.27
CA ILE A 439 -11.29 -15.45 -20.16
C ILE A 439 -11.22 -16.85 -19.53
N SER A 440 -12.29 -17.60 -19.69
CA SER A 440 -12.42 -18.97 -19.15
C SER A 440 -13.30 -19.84 -20.06
N ASN A 441 -13.39 -21.13 -19.75
CA ASN A 441 -14.29 -22.09 -20.42
C ASN A 441 -15.79 -21.75 -20.28
N TYR A 442 -16.15 -20.81 -19.38
CA TYR A 442 -17.53 -20.42 -19.11
C TYR A 442 -17.94 -19.10 -19.75
N GLY A 443 -16.95 -18.34 -20.28
CA GLY A 443 -17.14 -17.01 -20.85
C GLY A 443 -15.99 -16.07 -20.56
N PHE A 444 -16.24 -14.78 -20.63
CA PHE A 444 -15.24 -13.78 -20.31
C PHE A 444 -15.74 -12.76 -19.29
N TYR A 445 -14.81 -12.26 -18.49
CA TYR A 445 -15.05 -11.17 -17.54
C TYR A 445 -14.79 -9.83 -18.21
N VAL A 446 -15.60 -8.84 -17.86
CA VAL A 446 -15.45 -7.46 -18.33
C VAL A 446 -15.33 -6.54 -17.12
N GLU A 447 -14.27 -5.78 -17.06
CA GLU A 447 -14.04 -4.75 -16.06
C GLU A 447 -14.45 -3.39 -16.62
N LEU A 448 -15.28 -2.69 -15.86
CA LEU A 448 -15.74 -1.35 -16.16
C LEU A 448 -14.72 -0.30 -15.68
N PRO A 449 -14.77 0.96 -16.17
CA PRO A 449 -13.85 2.03 -15.73
C PRO A 449 -13.88 2.31 -14.22
N ASN A 450 -14.98 1.99 -13.53
CA ASN A 450 -15.12 2.10 -12.10
C ASN A 450 -14.68 0.82 -11.34
N THR A 451 -13.89 -0.05 -11.98
CA THR A 451 -13.37 -1.31 -11.43
C THR A 451 -14.42 -2.38 -11.07
N VAL A 452 -15.66 -2.19 -11.46
CA VAL A 452 -16.68 -3.25 -11.33
C VAL A 452 -16.46 -4.29 -12.41
N GLU A 453 -16.43 -5.57 -12.01
CA GLU A 453 -16.26 -6.71 -12.92
C GLU A 453 -17.54 -7.53 -12.99
N GLY A 454 -17.94 -7.93 -14.20
CA GLY A 454 -19.05 -8.83 -14.44
C GLY A 454 -18.73 -9.83 -15.53
N MET A 455 -19.55 -10.88 -15.66
CA MET A 455 -19.32 -12.01 -16.57
C MET A 455 -20.25 -11.99 -17.76
N VAL A 456 -19.70 -12.15 -18.95
CA VAL A 456 -20.43 -12.53 -20.16
C VAL A 456 -20.30 -14.03 -20.33
N ARG A 457 -21.42 -14.76 -20.13
CA ARG A 457 -21.41 -16.23 -20.23
C ARG A 457 -21.38 -16.68 -21.69
N LEU A 458 -20.70 -17.80 -21.98
CA LEU A 458 -20.69 -18.39 -23.32
C LEU A 458 -22.10 -18.64 -23.86
N ALA A 459 -23.02 -19.11 -23.01
CA ALA A 459 -24.41 -19.35 -23.38
C ALA A 459 -25.16 -18.10 -23.86
N ASN A 460 -24.66 -16.92 -23.55
CA ASN A 460 -25.24 -15.63 -23.90
C ASN A 460 -24.54 -14.99 -25.14
N LEU A 461 -23.55 -15.68 -25.72
CA LEU A 461 -22.89 -15.24 -26.94
C LEU A 461 -23.63 -15.80 -28.15
N ASP A 462 -24.42 -14.95 -28.78
CA ASP A 462 -25.18 -15.32 -29.97
C ASP A 462 -24.30 -15.46 -31.23
N GLY A 463 -24.78 -16.27 -32.17
CA GLY A 463 -24.27 -16.28 -33.54
C GLY A 463 -23.19 -17.30 -33.84
N ASP A 464 -22.55 -17.91 -32.83
CA ASP A 464 -21.54 -18.94 -33.02
C ASP A 464 -21.38 -19.81 -31.75
N TYR A 465 -20.69 -20.95 -31.92
CA TYR A 465 -20.17 -21.74 -30.80
C TYR A 465 -18.72 -21.30 -30.51
N TYR A 466 -18.46 -20.86 -29.29
CA TYR A 466 -17.16 -20.36 -28.90
C TYR A 466 -16.38 -21.38 -28.07
N VAL A 467 -15.12 -21.59 -28.45
CA VAL A 467 -14.19 -22.48 -27.75
C VAL A 467 -13.07 -21.65 -27.15
N PHE A 468 -12.68 -22.00 -25.92
CA PHE A 468 -11.57 -21.36 -25.25
C PHE A 468 -10.23 -21.93 -25.75
N ASP A 469 -9.40 -21.06 -26.28
CA ASP A 469 -8.01 -21.34 -26.63
C ASP A 469 -7.11 -21.00 -25.42
N GLU A 470 -6.67 -22.04 -24.71
CA GLU A 470 -5.81 -21.89 -23.53
C GLU A 470 -4.42 -21.35 -23.85
N GLU A 471 -3.92 -21.61 -25.07
CA GLU A 471 -2.58 -21.18 -25.48
C GLU A 471 -2.54 -19.66 -25.74
N HIS A 472 -3.59 -19.12 -26.36
CA HIS A 472 -3.68 -17.72 -26.71
C HIS A 472 -4.55 -16.89 -25.75
N TYR A 473 -5.19 -17.50 -24.77
CA TYR A 473 -6.14 -16.87 -23.85
C TYR A 473 -7.21 -16.06 -24.58
N GLU A 474 -7.86 -16.71 -25.57
CA GLU A 474 -8.94 -16.11 -26.36
C GLU A 474 -10.12 -17.07 -26.52
N LEU A 475 -11.32 -16.51 -26.73
CA LEU A 475 -12.48 -17.29 -27.18
C LEU A 475 -12.57 -17.17 -28.70
N VAL A 476 -12.66 -18.30 -29.39
CA VAL A 476 -12.70 -18.36 -30.86
C VAL A 476 -14.02 -19.01 -31.29
N GLY A 477 -14.80 -18.30 -32.10
CA GLY A 477 -16.00 -18.84 -32.74
C GLY A 477 -15.61 -19.90 -33.77
N GLU A 478 -16.23 -21.08 -33.71
CA GLU A 478 -15.91 -22.20 -34.61
C GLU A 478 -16.21 -21.87 -36.06
N ARG A 479 -17.34 -21.25 -36.33
CA ARG A 479 -17.81 -20.94 -37.69
C ARG A 479 -17.33 -19.57 -38.20
N THR A 480 -17.54 -18.54 -37.38
CA THR A 480 -17.28 -17.15 -37.76
C THR A 480 -15.83 -16.74 -37.61
N ARG A 481 -15.04 -17.50 -36.85
CA ARG A 481 -13.67 -17.16 -36.44
C ARG A 481 -13.59 -15.84 -35.68
N LYS A 482 -14.71 -15.33 -35.20
CA LYS A 482 -14.74 -14.14 -34.33
C LYS A 482 -13.99 -14.47 -33.04
N LYS A 483 -13.17 -13.53 -32.58
CA LYS A 483 -12.34 -13.70 -31.39
C LYS A 483 -12.69 -12.69 -30.33
N PHE A 484 -12.72 -13.13 -29.08
CA PHE A 484 -12.69 -12.26 -27.90
C PHE A 484 -11.36 -12.45 -27.20
N LYS A 485 -10.64 -11.35 -27.00
CA LYS A 485 -9.27 -11.36 -26.46
C LYS A 485 -9.19 -10.56 -25.16
N LEU A 486 -8.25 -10.95 -24.31
CA LEU A 486 -7.87 -10.15 -23.16
C LEU A 486 -7.45 -8.72 -23.62
N GLY A 487 -7.84 -7.70 -22.83
CA GLY A 487 -7.56 -6.30 -23.17
C GLY A 487 -8.51 -5.69 -24.21
N GLN A 488 -9.37 -6.49 -24.85
CA GLN A 488 -10.32 -5.99 -25.85
C GLN A 488 -11.42 -5.14 -25.20
N THR A 489 -11.64 -3.95 -25.75
CA THR A 489 -12.77 -3.10 -25.36
C THR A 489 -14.08 -3.69 -25.90
N VAL A 490 -15.08 -3.79 -25.05
CA VAL A 490 -16.40 -4.31 -25.39
C VAL A 490 -17.50 -3.44 -24.80
N LYS A 491 -18.62 -3.31 -25.53
CA LYS A 491 -19.83 -2.69 -24.99
C LYS A 491 -20.75 -3.77 -24.47
N ILE A 492 -21.19 -3.59 -23.23
CA ILE A 492 -22.02 -4.57 -22.50
C ILE A 492 -23.26 -3.90 -21.92
N GLN A 493 -24.30 -4.70 -21.67
CA GLN A 493 -25.47 -4.33 -20.91
C GLN A 493 -25.54 -5.17 -19.63
N VAL A 494 -25.87 -4.54 -18.52
CA VAL A 494 -26.12 -5.24 -17.25
C VAL A 494 -27.47 -5.95 -17.31
N VAL A 495 -27.47 -7.27 -17.16
CA VAL A 495 -28.73 -8.04 -17.29
C VAL A 495 -29.22 -8.62 -16.00
N SER A 496 -28.32 -9.07 -15.14
CA SER A 496 -28.68 -9.59 -13.83
C SER A 496 -27.60 -9.35 -12.79
N VAL A 497 -28.02 -9.28 -11.54
CA VAL A 497 -27.17 -9.11 -10.38
C VAL A 497 -27.66 -10.06 -9.29
N ASP A 498 -26.76 -10.90 -8.78
CA ASP A 498 -27.05 -11.81 -7.68
C ASP A 498 -26.26 -11.41 -6.42
N ARG A 499 -26.96 -10.96 -5.37
CA ARG A 499 -26.36 -10.55 -4.10
C ARG A 499 -25.76 -11.72 -3.32
N TYR A 500 -26.36 -12.90 -3.41
CA TYR A 500 -25.92 -14.07 -2.64
C TYR A 500 -24.66 -14.69 -3.24
N LEU A 501 -24.68 -14.88 -4.56
CA LEU A 501 -23.53 -15.37 -5.30
C LEU A 501 -22.49 -14.29 -5.56
N LYS A 502 -22.83 -13.03 -5.28
CA LYS A 502 -22.00 -11.85 -5.55
C LYS A 502 -21.52 -11.81 -7.00
N THR A 503 -22.43 -12.03 -7.95
CA THR A 503 -22.15 -12.04 -9.39
C THR A 503 -22.95 -10.98 -10.12
N ILE A 504 -22.36 -10.48 -11.21
CA ILE A 504 -22.95 -9.55 -12.14
C ILE A 504 -22.85 -10.19 -13.52
N ASP A 505 -23.99 -10.39 -14.18
CA ASP A 505 -24.03 -10.93 -15.54
C ASP A 505 -24.21 -9.80 -16.56
N PHE A 506 -23.41 -9.84 -17.58
CA PHE A 506 -23.42 -8.91 -18.70
C PHE A 506 -23.83 -9.61 -19.99
N LEU A 507 -24.44 -8.85 -20.92
CA LEU A 507 -24.62 -9.23 -22.32
C LEU A 507 -23.84 -8.27 -23.23
N PRO A 508 -23.21 -8.77 -24.32
CA PRO A 508 -22.58 -7.87 -25.29
C PRO A 508 -23.68 -7.16 -26.09
N VAL A 509 -23.51 -5.85 -26.30
CA VAL A 509 -24.41 -5.04 -27.14
C VAL A 509 -24.12 -5.29 -28.61
N ARG A 510 -25.16 -5.59 -29.42
CA ARG A 510 -25.09 -6.11 -30.80
C ARG A 510 -24.58 -5.12 -31.85
N ASN A 511 -23.81 -4.09 -31.61
CA ASN A 511 -23.40 -3.12 -32.65
C ASN A 511 -21.93 -2.68 -32.62
N PHE A 512 -20.98 -3.56 -32.22
CA PHE A 512 -19.55 -3.22 -32.22
C PHE A 512 -18.77 -3.62 -33.50
N ASP A 513 -19.43 -4.10 -34.54
CA ASP A 513 -18.77 -4.50 -35.81
C ASP A 513 -18.96 -3.45 -36.93
N LYS A 514 -18.74 -2.17 -36.62
CA LYS A 514 -18.50 -1.16 -37.66
C LYS A 514 -17.41 -0.20 -37.21
N ARG A 515 -16.16 -0.65 -37.37
CA ARG A 515 -15.02 0.16 -37.83
C ARG A 515 -13.78 -0.71 -37.92
#